data_20e2de0755d3652f956fd98b789d0f19
#
_entry.id   20e2de0755d3652f956fd98b789d0f19
#
_cell.length_a   1.000
_cell.length_b   1.000
_cell.length_c   1.000
_cell.angle_alpha   90.00
_cell.angle_beta   90.00
_cell.angle_gamma   90.00
#
_symmetry.space_group_name_H-M   'P 1'
#
loop_
_entity.id
_entity.type
_entity.pdbx_description
1 polymer ?
#
loop_
_entity_poly.entity_id
_entity_poly.type
_entity_poly.pdbx_seq_one_letter_code
_entity_poly.pdbx_strand_id
1 'polypeptide(L)'
;MITRRQELDMKIFCSEQIQTDYLQIGRREFCMSLIAALVAGPAKLAVSHDAQTFQLRYIVGSSMYGRMALTDVLSEVRNAGAQHIDIWPEHHANHREQIETMGHEQFAAILKQYQVELGILTHYDLGPFGLQDEMRVAKKLGGSMVISGSRGPGNLKGQALKAAVREFIEKMKPHIAAAEQMGITIGIENHANSLIDSPDAIRWLAEFTPCRYLGIALSPYHLAQDPVLIAKCITDIGNCLVHFYAWQYGQGCHKKLPKQLELMQLPGRGEMNFVPIVTALKKINYSGWTEVFMHPVPRGIPIMPTAAEVTSEINGVRNYLELCLSREIERTPA
;
A
#
# COMPACT_ATOMS: atom_id res chain seq x y z
N MET A 1 -17.61 42.78 -24.93
CA MET A 1 -18.75 41.88 -25.04
C MET A 1 -18.77 41.36 -26.49
N ILE A 2 -18.32 40.14 -26.70
CA ILE A 2 -18.38 39.46 -28.01
C ILE A 2 -19.74 38.77 -28.05
N THR A 3 -20.51 39.00 -29.13
CA THR A 3 -21.87 38.47 -29.27
C THR A 3 -21.83 36.97 -29.60
N ARG A 4 -22.81 36.23 -29.13
CA ARG A 4 -22.99 34.77 -29.35
C ARG A 4 -22.89 34.30 -30.79
N ARG A 5 -23.04 35.23 -31.76
CA ARG A 5 -22.93 34.99 -33.19
C ARG A 5 -21.49 34.88 -33.68
N GLN A 6 -20.57 35.59 -33.04
CA GLN A 6 -19.13 35.56 -33.39
C GLN A 6 -18.43 34.31 -32.90
N GLU A 7 -18.91 33.67 -31.80
CA GLU A 7 -18.38 32.38 -31.33
C GLU A 7 -18.84 31.21 -32.23
N LEU A 8 -20.01 31.32 -32.87
CA LEU A 8 -20.52 30.26 -33.75
C LEU A 8 -19.77 30.26 -35.08
N ASP A 9 -19.46 31.43 -35.64
CA ASP A 9 -18.74 31.57 -36.91
C ASP A 9 -17.27 31.12 -36.78
N MET A 10 -16.67 31.29 -35.61
CA MET A 10 -15.29 30.85 -35.36
C MET A 10 -15.18 29.33 -35.14
N LYS A 11 -16.25 28.66 -34.67
CA LYS A 11 -16.28 27.19 -34.56
C LYS A 11 -16.54 26.49 -35.88
N ILE A 12 -17.24 27.13 -36.80
CA ILE A 12 -17.48 26.59 -38.16
C ILE A 12 -16.22 26.72 -39.01
N PHE A 13 -15.47 27.81 -38.89
CA PHE A 13 -14.22 28.02 -39.62
C PHE A 13 -13.09 27.04 -39.24
N CYS A 14 -13.01 26.64 -37.97
CA CYS A 14 -12.03 25.63 -37.48
C CYS A 14 -12.37 24.19 -37.90
N SER A 15 -13.66 23.87 -38.15
CA SER A 15 -14.04 22.52 -38.53
C SER A 15 -13.86 22.24 -40.03
N GLU A 16 -13.94 23.25 -40.88
CA GLU A 16 -13.74 23.08 -42.32
C GLU A 16 -12.26 23.04 -42.72
N GLN A 17 -11.36 23.69 -41.97
CA GLN A 17 -9.93 23.68 -42.28
C GLN A 17 -9.26 22.32 -41.92
N ILE A 18 -9.81 21.56 -40.96
CA ILE A 18 -9.29 20.24 -40.60
C ILE A 18 -9.72 19.14 -41.58
N GLN A 19 -10.78 19.36 -42.35
CA GLN A 19 -11.31 18.36 -43.25
C GLN A 19 -10.71 18.43 -44.67
N THR A 20 -10.02 19.53 -45.02
CA THR A 20 -9.39 19.71 -46.32
C THR A 20 -7.92 19.21 -46.40
N ASP A 21 -7.23 19.09 -45.26
CA ASP A 21 -5.83 18.62 -45.25
C ASP A 21 -5.68 17.08 -45.26
N TYR A 22 -6.78 16.32 -45.09
CA TYR A 22 -6.75 14.86 -45.09
C TYR A 22 -7.00 14.21 -46.48
N LEU A 23 -7.25 14.99 -47.54
CA LEU A 23 -7.67 14.47 -48.86
C LEU A 23 -6.62 14.63 -49.97
N GLN A 24 -5.37 14.99 -49.66
CA GLN A 24 -4.31 15.13 -50.64
C GLN A 24 -3.11 14.19 -50.47
N ILE A 25 -3.24 13.05 -49.83
CA ILE A 25 -2.23 11.98 -49.89
C ILE A 25 -2.58 11.11 -51.11
N GLY A 26 -1.75 11.24 -52.11
CA GLY A 26 -2.02 10.75 -53.47
C GLY A 26 -2.10 9.23 -53.59
N ARG A 27 -3.08 8.79 -54.37
CA ARG A 27 -3.36 7.40 -54.78
C ARG A 27 -2.20 6.64 -55.45
N ARG A 28 -1.01 7.21 -55.58
CA ARG A 28 0.13 6.56 -56.22
C ARG A 28 1.07 5.79 -55.31
N GLU A 29 1.06 6.04 -54.02
CA GLU A 29 1.92 5.32 -53.08
C GLU A 29 1.27 4.07 -52.44
N PHE A 30 -0.04 3.90 -52.60
CA PHE A 30 -0.78 2.76 -52.05
C PHE A 30 -0.66 1.49 -52.90
N CYS A 31 -0.22 1.58 -54.16
CA CYS A 31 -0.13 0.40 -55.06
C CYS A 31 1.24 -0.27 -55.07
N MET A 32 2.29 0.32 -54.52
CA MET A 32 3.63 -0.30 -54.50
C MET A 32 3.94 -1.10 -53.24
N SER A 33 3.15 -0.96 -52.17
CA SER A 33 3.36 -1.68 -50.91
C SER A 33 2.63 -3.04 -50.84
N LEU A 34 1.80 -3.40 -51.83
CA LEU A 34 1.02 -4.64 -51.80
C LEU A 34 1.66 -5.82 -52.50
N ILE A 35 2.79 -5.67 -53.19
CA ILE A 35 3.44 -6.75 -53.98
C ILE A 35 4.62 -7.39 -53.23
N ALA A 36 5.11 -6.78 -52.14
CA ALA A 36 6.19 -7.36 -51.31
C ALA A 36 5.74 -8.28 -50.17
N ALA A 37 4.45 -8.45 -49.96
CA ALA A 37 3.89 -9.20 -48.81
C ALA A 37 3.52 -10.67 -49.11
N LEU A 38 3.79 -11.20 -50.29
CA LEU A 38 3.31 -12.53 -50.71
C LEU A 38 4.37 -13.64 -50.71
N VAL A 39 5.57 -13.42 -50.20
CA VAL A 39 6.63 -14.44 -50.12
C VAL A 39 7.20 -14.63 -48.70
N ALA A 40 6.65 -13.96 -47.67
CA ALA A 40 7.00 -14.27 -46.31
C ALA A 40 5.96 -15.26 -45.74
N GLY A 41 6.39 -16.50 -45.51
CA GLY A 41 5.59 -17.48 -44.75
C GLY A 41 5.15 -16.92 -43.37
N PRO A 42 4.18 -17.59 -42.67
CA PRO A 42 3.62 -17.04 -41.44
C PRO A 42 4.72 -16.87 -40.41
N ALA A 43 5.25 -15.65 -40.32
CA ALA A 43 6.03 -15.23 -39.19
C ALA A 43 5.08 -15.32 -37.98
N LYS A 44 5.26 -16.35 -37.13
CA LYS A 44 4.70 -16.36 -35.79
C LYS A 44 5.20 -15.08 -35.12
N LEU A 45 4.33 -14.07 -35.07
CA LEU A 45 4.48 -12.98 -34.12
C LEU A 45 4.50 -13.65 -32.74
N ALA A 46 5.68 -13.97 -32.26
CA ALA A 46 5.90 -14.24 -30.86
C ALA A 46 5.55 -12.92 -30.14
N VAL A 47 4.30 -12.79 -29.69
CA VAL A 47 3.95 -11.85 -28.65
C VAL A 47 4.71 -12.34 -27.44
N SER A 48 5.90 -11.77 -27.24
CA SER A 48 6.55 -11.87 -25.94
C SER A 48 5.63 -11.12 -24.97
N HIS A 49 4.70 -11.84 -24.34
CA HIS A 49 4.23 -11.44 -23.03
C HIS A 49 5.49 -11.51 -22.15
N ASP A 50 6.17 -10.39 -22.00
CA ASP A 50 6.96 -10.15 -20.82
C ASP A 50 5.96 -10.28 -19.65
N ALA A 51 5.84 -11.50 -19.15
CA ALA A 51 5.12 -11.76 -17.91
C ALA A 51 5.86 -10.93 -16.85
N GLN A 52 5.33 -9.75 -16.55
CA GLN A 52 5.88 -8.87 -15.53
C GLN A 52 5.97 -9.70 -14.25
N THR A 53 7.19 -10.07 -13.86
CA THR A 53 7.41 -10.89 -12.69
C THR A 53 6.84 -10.18 -11.48
N PHE A 54 6.00 -10.86 -10.71
CA PHE A 54 5.41 -10.33 -9.49
C PHE A 54 6.52 -9.83 -8.56
N GLN A 55 6.36 -8.61 -8.04
CA GLN A 55 7.27 -7.99 -7.08
C GLN A 55 6.47 -7.35 -5.95
N LEU A 56 6.98 -7.45 -4.72
CA LEU A 56 6.44 -6.71 -3.59
C LEU A 56 6.79 -5.22 -3.73
N ARG A 57 5.81 -4.37 -3.47
CA ARG A 57 5.98 -2.91 -3.45
C ARG A 57 6.24 -2.47 -2.03
N TYR A 58 7.43 -1.96 -1.75
CA TYR A 58 7.81 -1.57 -0.39
C TYR A 58 7.51 -0.10 -0.10
N ILE A 59 7.10 0.14 1.14
CA ILE A 59 6.97 1.45 1.77
C ILE A 59 7.74 1.44 3.09
N VAL A 60 8.30 2.58 3.50
CA VAL A 60 9.01 2.69 4.76
C VAL A 60 8.07 3.25 5.83
N GLY A 61 7.85 2.49 6.90
CA GLY A 61 7.18 2.97 8.09
C GLY A 61 8.09 3.83 8.95
N SER A 62 7.73 5.08 9.15
CA SER A 62 8.52 6.01 9.95
C SER A 62 8.61 5.61 11.44
N SER A 63 7.66 4.81 11.91
CA SER A 63 7.63 4.22 13.26
C SER A 63 8.87 3.39 13.60
N MET A 64 9.50 2.75 12.61
CA MET A 64 10.73 1.97 12.80
C MET A 64 11.90 2.83 13.31
N TYR A 65 11.89 4.11 13.00
CA TYR A 65 12.91 5.11 13.37
C TYR A 65 12.60 5.86 14.67
N GLY A 66 11.46 5.54 15.31
CA GLY A 66 11.03 6.19 16.55
C GLY A 66 10.89 7.70 16.37
N ARG A 67 11.47 8.49 17.30
CA ARG A 67 11.44 9.98 17.26
C ARG A 67 12.70 10.62 16.68
N MET A 68 13.41 9.95 15.77
CA MET A 68 14.49 10.56 15.02
C MET A 68 14.00 11.79 14.24
N ALA A 69 14.90 12.68 13.83
CA ALA A 69 14.52 13.80 12.97
C ALA A 69 13.94 13.26 11.63
N LEU A 70 12.84 13.84 11.17
CA LEU A 70 12.18 13.41 9.94
C LEU A 70 13.12 13.48 8.73
N THR A 71 14.04 14.45 8.68
CA THR A 71 15.06 14.56 7.64
C THR A 71 16.02 13.37 7.60
N ASP A 72 16.38 12.83 8.76
CA ASP A 72 17.24 11.64 8.85
C ASP A 72 16.51 10.41 8.34
N VAL A 73 15.21 10.29 8.67
CA VAL A 73 14.34 9.21 8.17
C VAL A 73 14.17 9.30 6.65
N LEU A 74 13.86 10.48 6.13
CA LEU A 74 13.66 10.67 4.68
C LEU A 74 14.93 10.37 3.87
N SER A 75 16.12 10.66 4.40
CA SER A 75 17.39 10.31 3.74
C SER A 75 17.57 8.80 3.57
N GLU A 76 16.90 7.98 4.39
CA GLU A 76 17.02 6.53 4.40
C GLU A 76 15.95 5.80 3.55
N VAL A 77 14.86 6.47 3.16
CA VAL A 77 13.75 5.80 2.41
C VAL A 77 14.26 5.17 1.11
N ARG A 78 15.09 5.88 0.35
CA ARG A 78 15.68 5.35 -0.89
C ARG A 78 16.69 4.23 -0.63
N ASN A 79 17.47 4.34 0.43
CA ASN A 79 18.41 3.33 0.87
C ASN A 79 17.69 2.04 1.32
N ALA A 80 16.50 2.17 1.90
CA ALA A 80 15.61 1.04 2.21
C ALA A 80 14.91 0.44 0.96
N GLY A 81 15.25 0.93 -0.26
CA GLY A 81 14.72 0.45 -1.53
C GLY A 81 13.24 0.77 -1.74
N ALA A 82 12.73 1.80 -1.10
CA ALA A 82 11.39 2.33 -1.30
C ALA A 82 11.43 3.72 -1.94
N GLN A 83 10.28 4.19 -2.38
CA GLN A 83 10.07 5.56 -2.85
C GLN A 83 9.05 6.31 -1.99
N HIS A 84 8.32 5.58 -1.17
CA HIS A 84 7.21 6.09 -0.39
C HIS A 84 7.45 5.88 1.09
N ILE A 85 6.87 6.78 1.89
CA ILE A 85 6.90 6.72 3.34
C ILE A 85 5.48 6.66 3.92
N ASP A 86 5.30 5.86 4.97
CA ASP A 86 4.18 5.91 5.89
C ASP A 86 4.57 6.76 7.10
N ILE A 87 3.83 7.81 7.36
CA ILE A 87 4.08 8.74 8.47
C ILE A 87 3.23 8.31 9.68
N TRP A 88 3.93 8.13 10.80
CA TRP A 88 3.34 7.74 12.07
C TRP A 88 3.41 8.86 13.10
N PRO A 89 2.35 9.03 13.92
CA PRO A 89 2.29 9.96 15.03
C PRO A 89 2.81 9.32 16.32
N GLU A 90 2.70 10.05 17.44
CA GLU A 90 2.78 9.50 18.77
C GLU A 90 1.75 8.34 18.91
N HIS A 91 2.02 7.24 19.60
CA HIS A 91 3.18 6.98 20.46
C HIS A 91 4.32 6.22 19.75
N HIS A 92 4.15 5.78 18.50
CA HIS A 92 5.13 4.93 17.80
C HIS A 92 6.30 5.75 17.21
N ALA A 93 6.02 6.96 16.81
CA ALA A 93 6.97 7.96 16.32
C ALA A 93 6.50 9.35 16.79
N ASN A 94 6.95 10.42 16.16
CA ASN A 94 6.35 11.75 16.25
C ASN A 94 6.49 12.52 14.92
N HIS A 95 6.56 11.78 13.83
CA HIS A 95 6.83 12.43 12.53
C HIS A 95 5.61 13.18 12.02
N ARG A 96 4.40 12.75 12.40
CA ARG A 96 3.17 13.50 12.09
C ARG A 96 3.16 14.88 12.78
N GLU A 97 3.61 14.95 14.02
CA GLU A 97 3.75 16.17 14.81
C GLU A 97 4.90 17.04 14.30
N GLN A 98 6.01 16.43 13.84
CA GLN A 98 7.10 17.18 13.20
C GLN A 98 6.60 17.88 11.92
N ILE A 99 5.74 17.21 11.12
CA ILE A 99 5.13 17.81 9.92
C ILE A 99 4.23 19.00 10.29
N GLU A 100 3.41 18.91 11.34
CA GLU A 100 2.60 20.03 11.81
C GLU A 100 3.47 21.21 12.25
N THR A 101 4.57 20.92 12.95
CA THR A 101 5.48 21.95 13.43
C THR A 101 6.20 22.68 12.29
N MET A 102 6.67 21.96 11.28
CA MET A 102 7.37 22.57 10.14
C MET A 102 6.43 23.17 9.10
N GLY A 103 5.20 22.70 9.03
CA GLY A 103 4.20 23.07 8.03
C GLY A 103 4.26 22.24 6.75
N HIS A 104 3.09 22.07 6.14
CA HIS A 104 2.90 21.18 4.99
C HIS A 104 3.71 21.60 3.75
N GLU A 105 3.91 22.89 3.52
CA GLU A 105 4.68 23.39 2.37
C GLU A 105 6.16 23.04 2.48
N GLN A 106 6.73 23.21 3.67
CA GLN A 106 8.11 22.84 3.95
C GLN A 106 8.28 21.32 3.85
N PHE A 107 7.33 20.53 4.38
CA PHE A 107 7.37 19.07 4.26
C PHE A 107 7.33 18.63 2.79
N ALA A 108 6.45 19.19 1.97
CA ALA A 108 6.40 18.88 0.54
C ALA A 108 7.71 19.21 -0.18
N ALA A 109 8.38 20.33 0.19
CA ALA A 109 9.69 20.69 -0.35
C ALA A 109 10.77 19.69 0.04
N ILE A 110 10.77 19.21 1.30
CA ILE A 110 11.72 18.20 1.81
C ILE A 110 11.49 16.84 1.14
N LEU A 111 10.24 16.41 0.97
CA LEU A 111 9.93 15.18 0.23
C LEU A 111 10.53 15.22 -1.18
N LYS A 112 10.36 16.33 -1.90
CA LYS A 112 10.95 16.54 -3.22
C LYS A 112 12.47 16.52 -3.19
N GLN A 113 13.09 17.15 -2.19
CA GLN A 113 14.54 17.18 -2.01
C GLN A 113 15.14 15.77 -1.87
N TYR A 114 14.48 14.89 -1.09
CA TYR A 114 14.92 13.51 -0.88
C TYR A 114 14.40 12.54 -1.95
N GLN A 115 13.61 13.00 -2.93
CA GLN A 115 12.96 12.19 -3.95
C GLN A 115 12.10 11.07 -3.33
N VAL A 116 11.36 11.42 -2.29
CA VAL A 116 10.43 10.55 -1.56
C VAL A 116 9.01 11.08 -1.74
N GLU A 117 8.06 10.20 -1.79
CA GLU A 117 6.64 10.52 -1.88
C GLU A 117 5.92 10.08 -0.59
N LEU A 118 4.91 10.84 -0.17
CA LEU A 118 4.01 10.38 0.87
C LEU A 118 3.14 9.26 0.30
N GLY A 119 3.10 8.11 0.96
CA GLY A 119 2.21 7.01 0.61
C GLY A 119 1.01 6.95 1.54
N ILE A 120 1.27 6.90 2.83
CA ILE A 120 0.30 6.61 3.89
C ILE A 120 0.46 7.61 5.04
N LEU A 121 -0.66 7.91 5.69
CA LEU A 121 -0.71 8.45 7.05
C LEU A 121 -1.39 7.43 7.96
N THR A 122 -0.65 6.85 8.89
CA THR A 122 -1.19 5.92 9.87
C THR A 122 -1.52 6.65 11.17
N HIS A 123 -2.77 6.55 11.65
CA HIS A 123 -3.21 7.29 12.83
C HIS A 123 -4.27 6.51 13.65
N TYR A 124 -3.80 5.75 14.64
CA TYR A 124 -4.68 4.87 15.43
C TYR A 124 -5.55 5.62 16.44
N ASP A 125 -5.05 6.68 17.06
CA ASP A 125 -5.75 7.40 18.14
C ASP A 125 -7.04 8.05 17.64
N LEU A 126 -7.07 8.50 16.38
CA LEU A 126 -8.29 9.03 15.76
C LEU A 126 -9.36 7.96 15.57
N GLY A 127 -8.94 6.69 15.42
CA GLY A 127 -9.83 5.59 15.06
C GLY A 127 -10.46 5.77 13.67
N PRO A 128 -11.21 4.76 13.19
CA PRO A 128 -11.67 4.71 11.80
C PRO A 128 -12.70 5.80 11.46
N PHE A 129 -13.36 6.37 12.47
CA PHE A 129 -14.38 7.40 12.30
C PHE A 129 -13.85 8.84 12.42
N GLY A 130 -12.56 9.02 12.73
CA GLY A 130 -11.91 10.32 12.90
C GLY A 130 -10.95 10.73 11.78
N LEU A 131 -10.86 9.96 10.68
CA LEU A 131 -9.80 10.07 9.67
C LEU A 131 -10.02 11.16 8.61
N GLN A 132 -11.13 11.89 8.61
CA GLN A 132 -11.43 12.80 7.49
C GLN A 132 -10.43 13.95 7.36
N ASP A 133 -9.90 14.47 8.48
CA ASP A 133 -8.87 15.50 8.43
C ASP A 133 -7.55 14.93 7.91
N GLU A 134 -7.17 13.74 8.36
CA GLU A 134 -5.99 13.04 7.85
C GLU A 134 -6.09 12.71 6.36
N MET A 135 -7.27 12.33 5.86
CA MET A 135 -7.49 12.15 4.42
C MET A 135 -7.27 13.44 3.64
N ARG A 136 -7.69 14.61 4.18
CA ARG A 136 -7.42 15.92 3.56
C ARG A 136 -5.92 16.23 3.53
N VAL A 137 -5.21 15.96 4.62
CA VAL A 137 -3.75 16.13 4.71
C VAL A 137 -3.04 15.18 3.74
N ALA A 138 -3.39 13.90 3.73
CA ALA A 138 -2.85 12.91 2.80
C ALA A 138 -3.02 13.37 1.35
N LYS A 139 -4.24 13.73 0.95
CA LYS A 139 -4.52 14.25 -0.41
C LYS A 139 -3.69 15.47 -0.76
N LYS A 140 -3.59 16.46 0.16
CA LYS A 140 -2.82 17.70 -0.04
C LYS A 140 -1.33 17.41 -0.30
N LEU A 141 -0.80 16.37 0.34
CA LEU A 141 0.62 16.01 0.31
C LEU A 141 0.95 14.89 -0.69
N GLY A 142 -0.03 14.45 -1.49
CA GLY A 142 0.16 13.41 -2.52
C GLY A 142 0.03 11.98 -2.02
N GLY A 143 -0.33 11.76 -0.76
CA GLY A 143 -0.61 10.43 -0.20
C GLY A 143 -1.87 9.80 -0.80
N SER A 144 -1.96 8.49 -0.72
CA SER A 144 -3.05 7.71 -1.32
C SER A 144 -3.87 6.90 -0.30
N MET A 145 -3.41 6.82 0.94
CA MET A 145 -4.02 5.96 1.95
C MET A 145 -3.92 6.59 3.35
N VAL A 146 -4.92 6.28 4.18
CA VAL A 146 -4.87 6.47 5.64
C VAL A 146 -5.15 5.14 6.31
N ILE A 147 -4.44 4.83 7.40
CA ILE A 147 -4.61 3.57 8.14
C ILE A 147 -5.01 3.87 9.58
N SER A 148 -5.94 3.05 10.10
CA SER A 148 -6.30 3.01 11.52
C SER A 148 -6.80 1.62 11.90
N GLY A 149 -6.93 1.38 13.21
CA GLY A 149 -7.58 0.18 13.74
C GLY A 149 -9.11 0.26 13.63
N SER A 150 -9.77 -0.88 13.77
CA SER A 150 -11.23 -0.92 13.91
C SER A 150 -11.69 -0.46 15.31
N ARG A 151 -12.95 -0.04 15.43
CA ARG A 151 -13.63 0.18 16.71
C ARG A 151 -14.68 -0.91 16.92
N GLY A 152 -14.87 -1.31 18.17
CA GLY A 152 -15.85 -2.31 18.57
C GLY A 152 -15.26 -3.37 19.48
N PRO A 153 -16.13 -4.27 20.03
CA PRO A 153 -15.70 -5.31 20.96
C PRO A 153 -14.88 -6.39 20.25
N GLY A 154 -13.75 -6.77 20.85
CA GLY A 154 -12.96 -7.92 20.43
C GLY A 154 -13.55 -9.26 20.90
N ASN A 155 -12.94 -10.35 20.46
CA ASN A 155 -13.25 -11.73 20.87
C ASN A 155 -14.69 -12.20 20.56
N LEU A 156 -15.41 -11.52 19.68
CA LEU A 156 -16.70 -11.99 19.18
C LEU A 156 -16.51 -13.18 18.24
N LYS A 157 -17.54 -14.04 18.11
CA LYS A 157 -17.53 -15.22 17.24
C LYS A 157 -18.88 -15.42 16.55
N GLY A 158 -18.87 -16.18 15.45
CA GLY A 158 -20.08 -16.62 14.75
C GLY A 158 -21.00 -15.46 14.33
N GLN A 159 -22.29 -15.60 14.54
CA GLN A 159 -23.28 -14.60 14.11
C GLN A 159 -23.14 -13.25 14.81
N ALA A 160 -22.73 -13.23 16.09
CA ALA A 160 -22.50 -11.98 16.81
C ALA A 160 -21.36 -11.17 16.20
N LEU A 161 -20.25 -11.80 15.83
CA LEU A 161 -19.15 -11.16 15.12
C LEU A 161 -19.61 -10.67 13.74
N LYS A 162 -20.29 -11.52 12.96
CA LYS A 162 -20.80 -11.16 11.63
C LYS A 162 -21.71 -9.94 11.68
N ALA A 163 -22.62 -9.89 12.65
CA ALA A 163 -23.52 -8.74 12.85
C ALA A 163 -22.74 -7.47 13.23
N ALA A 164 -21.78 -7.56 14.14
CA ALA A 164 -20.98 -6.43 14.57
C ALA A 164 -20.08 -5.87 13.42
N VAL A 165 -19.50 -6.72 12.58
CA VAL A 165 -18.74 -6.28 11.40
C VAL A 165 -19.66 -5.59 10.40
N ARG A 166 -20.87 -6.09 10.17
CA ARG A 166 -21.85 -5.42 9.31
C ARG A 166 -22.24 -4.05 9.83
N GLU A 167 -22.50 -3.93 11.13
CA GLU A 167 -22.79 -2.65 11.77
C GLU A 167 -21.62 -1.67 11.66
N PHE A 168 -20.39 -2.16 11.80
CA PHE A 168 -19.18 -1.37 11.61
C PHE A 168 -19.13 -0.79 10.19
N ILE A 169 -19.40 -1.60 9.16
CA ILE A 169 -19.43 -1.14 7.76
C ILE A 169 -20.53 -0.11 7.54
N GLU A 170 -21.73 -0.28 8.12
CA GLU A 170 -22.80 0.73 8.04
C GLU A 170 -22.32 2.08 8.60
N LYS A 171 -21.63 2.07 9.74
CA LYS A 171 -21.03 3.27 10.34
C LYS A 171 -19.90 3.87 9.51
N MET A 172 -19.17 3.05 8.74
CA MET A 172 -18.10 3.51 7.86
C MET A 172 -18.59 4.19 6.58
N LYS A 173 -19.84 4.00 6.14
CA LYS A 173 -20.34 4.53 4.87
C LYS A 173 -20.08 6.02 4.63
N PRO A 174 -20.34 6.95 5.58
CA PRO A 174 -20.03 8.36 5.37
C PRO A 174 -18.52 8.64 5.24
N HIS A 175 -17.66 7.86 5.91
CA HIS A 175 -16.22 7.99 5.83
C HIS A 175 -15.68 7.43 4.52
N ILE A 176 -16.26 6.33 4.03
CA ILE A 176 -15.97 5.74 2.71
C ILE A 176 -16.35 6.71 1.60
N ALA A 177 -17.52 7.35 1.68
CA ALA A 177 -17.94 8.35 0.70
C ALA A 177 -16.99 9.57 0.68
N ALA A 178 -16.53 10.02 1.85
CA ALA A 178 -15.52 11.08 1.94
C ALA A 178 -14.16 10.64 1.34
N ALA A 179 -13.74 9.40 1.60
CA ALA A 179 -12.52 8.81 1.05
C ALA A 179 -12.60 8.72 -0.49
N GLU A 180 -13.72 8.30 -1.03
CA GLU A 180 -13.99 8.25 -2.48
C GLU A 180 -13.89 9.63 -3.14
N GLN A 181 -14.51 10.65 -2.55
CA GLN A 181 -14.43 12.04 -3.04
C GLN A 181 -13.00 12.59 -3.05
N MET A 182 -12.18 12.14 -2.10
CA MET A 182 -10.78 12.56 -1.98
C MET A 182 -9.83 11.68 -2.81
N GLY A 183 -10.25 10.50 -3.27
CA GLY A 183 -9.39 9.53 -3.92
C GLY A 183 -8.41 8.84 -2.95
N ILE A 184 -8.77 8.78 -1.66
CA ILE A 184 -7.95 8.18 -0.59
C ILE A 184 -8.54 6.83 -0.19
N THR A 185 -7.71 5.83 0.03
CA THR A 185 -8.15 4.53 0.56
C THR A 185 -8.02 4.51 2.09
N ILE A 186 -9.03 3.99 2.79
CA ILE A 186 -8.96 3.72 4.23
C ILE A 186 -8.52 2.26 4.40
N GLY A 187 -7.37 2.04 5.07
CA GLY A 187 -6.93 0.73 5.52
C GLY A 187 -7.39 0.47 6.96
N ILE A 188 -8.05 -0.65 7.20
CA ILE A 188 -8.38 -1.11 8.56
C ILE A 188 -7.43 -2.23 8.95
N GLU A 189 -6.59 -1.96 9.95
CA GLU A 189 -5.71 -2.99 10.48
C GLU A 189 -6.49 -3.97 11.37
N ASN A 190 -6.20 -5.27 11.19
CA ASN A 190 -6.58 -6.27 12.16
C ASN A 190 -5.70 -6.15 13.39
N HIS A 191 -6.31 -6.02 14.56
CA HIS A 191 -5.59 -5.83 15.81
C HIS A 191 -6.22 -6.64 16.95
N ALA A 192 -5.37 -7.27 17.78
CA ALA A 192 -5.83 -7.99 18.96
C ALA A 192 -6.71 -7.10 19.84
N ASN A 193 -7.75 -7.69 20.45
CA ASN A 193 -8.72 -7.01 21.30
C ASN A 193 -9.53 -5.90 20.62
N SER A 194 -9.65 -5.92 19.30
CA SER A 194 -10.53 -5.04 18.52
C SER A 194 -11.59 -5.86 17.78
N LEU A 195 -12.52 -5.21 17.08
CA LEU A 195 -13.55 -5.91 16.30
C LEU A 195 -12.96 -6.79 15.19
N ILE A 196 -11.90 -6.31 14.55
CA ILE A 196 -11.23 -7.03 13.46
C ILE A 196 -9.97 -7.71 14.05
N ASP A 197 -10.16 -8.78 14.82
CA ASP A 197 -9.10 -9.49 15.57
C ASP A 197 -8.88 -10.94 15.12
N SER A 198 -9.61 -11.41 14.12
CA SER A 198 -9.60 -12.81 13.72
C SER A 198 -9.75 -13.00 12.20
N PRO A 199 -9.33 -14.15 11.64
CA PRO A 199 -9.51 -14.44 10.22
C PRO A 199 -10.98 -14.33 9.76
N ASP A 200 -11.93 -14.72 10.61
CA ASP A 200 -13.35 -14.59 10.31
C ASP A 200 -13.79 -13.12 10.23
N ALA A 201 -13.33 -12.28 11.17
CA ALA A 201 -13.61 -10.85 11.16
C ALA A 201 -13.04 -10.17 9.91
N ILE A 202 -11.78 -10.49 9.56
CA ILE A 202 -11.11 -10.00 8.36
C ILE A 202 -11.88 -10.39 7.09
N ARG A 203 -12.30 -11.67 6.99
CA ARG A 203 -13.07 -12.16 5.85
C ARG A 203 -14.42 -11.45 5.72
N TRP A 204 -15.16 -11.26 6.84
CA TRP A 204 -16.43 -10.53 6.77
C TRP A 204 -16.26 -9.04 6.50
N LEU A 205 -15.16 -8.42 6.97
CA LEU A 205 -14.83 -7.07 6.57
C LEU A 205 -14.68 -6.99 5.03
N ALA A 206 -13.93 -7.90 4.42
CA ALA A 206 -13.79 -7.98 2.97
C ALA A 206 -15.12 -8.26 2.26
N GLU A 207 -15.94 -9.21 2.78
CA GLU A 207 -17.25 -9.58 2.20
C GLU A 207 -18.23 -8.38 2.20
N PHE A 208 -18.20 -7.56 3.24
CA PHE A 208 -19.14 -6.42 3.40
C PHE A 208 -18.59 -5.09 2.91
N THR A 209 -17.32 -5.03 2.50
CA THR A 209 -16.71 -3.79 1.98
C THR A 209 -17.41 -3.37 0.69
N PRO A 210 -18.03 -2.16 0.63
CA PRO A 210 -18.87 -1.76 -0.48
C PRO A 210 -18.10 -1.25 -1.69
N CYS A 211 -16.82 -0.88 -1.54
CA CYS A 211 -16.05 -0.29 -2.61
C CYS A 211 -14.52 -0.39 -2.35
N ARG A 212 -13.75 0.07 -3.35
CA ARG A 212 -12.27 0.08 -3.32
C ARG A 212 -11.63 1.07 -2.34
N TYR A 213 -12.41 1.96 -1.73
CA TYR A 213 -11.90 3.01 -0.83
C TYR A 213 -11.90 2.59 0.64
N LEU A 214 -12.23 1.34 0.92
CA LEU A 214 -12.03 0.69 2.21
C LEU A 214 -11.37 -0.66 1.97
N GLY A 215 -10.31 -0.97 2.69
CA GLY A 215 -9.61 -2.24 2.57
C GLY A 215 -8.99 -2.68 3.89
N ILE A 216 -8.25 -3.77 3.82
CA ILE A 216 -7.61 -4.41 4.96
C ILE A 216 -6.12 -4.09 4.94
N ALA A 217 -5.61 -3.59 6.06
CA ALA A 217 -4.19 -3.54 6.39
C ALA A 217 -3.88 -4.79 7.23
N LEU A 218 -3.33 -5.83 6.61
CA LEU A 218 -3.13 -7.11 7.28
C LEU A 218 -1.84 -7.13 8.08
N SER A 219 -1.98 -7.39 9.39
CA SER A 219 -0.88 -7.55 10.33
C SER A 219 -0.83 -9.01 10.84
N PRO A 220 0.08 -9.86 10.33
CA PRO A 220 0.25 -11.24 10.80
C PRO A 220 0.55 -11.34 12.30
N TYR A 221 1.20 -10.33 12.87
CA TYR A 221 1.52 -10.27 14.30
C TYR A 221 0.31 -10.54 15.20
N HIS A 222 -0.86 -10.03 14.85
CA HIS A 222 -2.09 -10.13 15.63
C HIS A 222 -2.91 -11.40 15.39
N LEU A 223 -2.43 -12.29 14.53
CA LEU A 223 -3.07 -13.57 14.23
C LEU A 223 -2.32 -14.74 14.89
N ALA A 224 -2.92 -15.92 14.87
CA ALA A 224 -2.18 -17.15 15.17
C ALA A 224 -0.96 -17.24 14.24
N GLN A 225 0.21 -17.55 14.80
CA GLN A 225 1.48 -17.60 14.06
C GLN A 225 1.56 -18.87 13.20
N ASP A 226 0.51 -19.13 12.44
CA ASP A 226 0.39 -20.20 11.45
C ASP A 226 0.46 -19.60 10.04
N PRO A 227 1.57 -19.81 9.31
CA PRO A 227 1.75 -19.24 7.99
C PRO A 227 0.74 -19.77 6.95
N VAL A 228 0.19 -20.96 7.13
CA VAL A 228 -0.83 -21.54 6.22
C VAL A 228 -2.18 -20.85 6.45
N LEU A 229 -2.56 -20.62 7.71
CA LEU A 229 -3.77 -19.87 8.06
C LEU A 229 -3.70 -18.43 7.56
N ILE A 230 -2.56 -17.76 7.72
CA ILE A 230 -2.35 -16.38 7.24
C ILE A 230 -2.42 -16.33 5.70
N ALA A 231 -1.76 -17.28 5.01
CA ALA A 231 -1.80 -17.40 3.56
C ALA A 231 -3.23 -17.64 3.03
N LYS A 232 -4.00 -18.49 3.73
CA LYS A 232 -5.41 -18.67 3.43
C LYS A 232 -6.22 -17.39 3.60
N CYS A 233 -6.01 -16.68 4.70
CA CYS A 233 -6.67 -15.39 4.95
C CYS A 233 -6.39 -14.39 3.80
N ILE A 234 -5.12 -14.25 3.37
CA ILE A 234 -4.73 -13.41 2.23
C ILE A 234 -5.48 -13.82 0.96
N THR A 235 -5.54 -15.12 0.68
CA THR A 235 -6.23 -15.64 -0.50
C THR A 235 -7.74 -15.37 -0.45
N ASP A 236 -8.36 -15.53 0.72
CA ASP A 236 -9.80 -15.35 0.92
C ASP A 236 -10.22 -13.88 0.74
N ILE A 237 -9.39 -12.92 1.15
CA ILE A 237 -9.72 -11.49 1.03
C ILE A 237 -9.32 -10.86 -0.31
N GLY A 238 -8.37 -11.46 -1.02
CA GLY A 238 -7.99 -11.05 -2.38
C GLY A 238 -7.68 -9.56 -2.49
N ASN A 239 -8.33 -8.88 -3.42
CA ASN A 239 -8.12 -7.44 -3.71
C ASN A 239 -8.56 -6.49 -2.58
N CYS A 240 -9.23 -6.98 -1.53
CA CYS A 240 -9.50 -6.16 -0.35
C CYS A 240 -8.26 -5.94 0.52
N LEU A 241 -7.17 -6.69 0.29
CA LEU A 241 -5.88 -6.45 0.92
C LEU A 241 -5.22 -5.22 0.27
N VAL A 242 -5.15 -4.11 0.99
CA VAL A 242 -4.57 -2.84 0.49
C VAL A 242 -3.21 -2.54 1.08
N HIS A 243 -2.91 -3.10 2.25
CA HIS A 243 -1.63 -2.95 2.94
C HIS A 243 -1.24 -4.24 3.66
N PHE A 244 0.05 -4.57 3.67
CA PHE A 244 0.59 -5.76 4.32
C PHE A 244 1.77 -5.38 5.21
N TYR A 245 1.61 -5.58 6.53
CA TYR A 245 2.71 -5.45 7.47
C TYR A 245 3.54 -6.74 7.50
N ALA A 246 4.78 -6.68 7.05
CA ALA A 246 5.74 -7.76 7.19
C ALA A 246 6.24 -7.80 8.64
N TRP A 247 5.42 -8.37 9.53
CA TRP A 247 5.58 -8.37 10.96
C TRP A 247 5.05 -9.67 11.57
N GLN A 248 5.84 -10.34 12.38
CA GLN A 248 5.47 -11.55 13.09
C GLN A 248 5.50 -11.35 14.60
N TYR A 249 4.87 -12.26 15.34
CA TYR A 249 4.83 -12.18 16.79
C TYR A 249 6.24 -12.26 17.42
N GLY A 250 6.47 -11.43 18.42
CA GLY A 250 7.67 -11.45 19.25
C GLY A 250 7.42 -10.72 20.57
N GLN A 251 7.94 -11.25 21.67
CA GLN A 251 7.72 -10.70 23.01
C GLN A 251 8.31 -9.30 23.22
N GLY A 252 9.27 -8.87 22.39
CA GLY A 252 9.89 -7.55 22.44
C GLY A 252 8.92 -6.39 22.19
N CYS A 253 7.72 -6.68 21.70
CA CYS A 253 6.62 -5.72 21.59
C CYS A 253 5.91 -5.42 22.92
N HIS A 254 6.02 -6.30 23.91
CA HIS A 254 5.32 -6.19 25.20
C HIS A 254 6.24 -5.84 26.36
N LYS A 255 7.49 -6.26 26.29
CA LYS A 255 8.48 -6.02 27.33
C LYS A 255 9.84 -5.72 26.74
N LYS A 256 10.64 -4.91 27.45
CA LYS A 256 12.03 -4.65 27.09
C LYS A 256 12.83 -5.94 27.13
N LEU A 257 13.51 -6.26 26.04
CA LEU A 257 14.36 -7.42 25.87
C LEU A 257 15.74 -7.01 25.35
N PRO A 258 16.77 -7.87 25.44
CA PRO A 258 17.97 -7.71 24.65
C PRO A 258 17.66 -7.55 23.16
N LYS A 259 18.42 -6.71 22.46
CA LYS A 259 18.12 -6.29 21.09
C LYS A 259 17.85 -7.46 20.13
N GLN A 260 18.66 -8.52 20.18
CA GLN A 260 18.46 -9.70 19.34
C GLN A 260 17.08 -10.36 19.52
N LEU A 261 16.54 -10.35 20.74
CA LEU A 261 15.22 -10.89 21.02
C LEU A 261 14.09 -9.91 20.66
N GLU A 262 14.34 -8.60 20.74
CA GLU A 262 13.39 -7.61 20.24
C GLU A 262 13.19 -7.75 18.71
N LEU A 263 14.29 -7.97 17.98
CA LEU A 263 14.29 -8.12 16.51
C LEU A 263 13.63 -9.41 16.02
N MET A 264 13.31 -10.38 16.88
CA MET A 264 12.55 -11.59 16.52
C MET A 264 11.15 -11.29 15.97
N GLN A 265 10.66 -10.07 16.10
CA GLN A 265 9.45 -9.60 15.44
C GLN A 265 9.59 -9.45 13.92
N LEU A 266 10.82 -9.37 13.41
CA LEU A 266 11.08 -9.18 11.99
C LEU A 266 11.08 -10.52 11.23
N PRO A 267 10.46 -10.59 10.03
CA PRO A 267 10.58 -11.73 9.14
C PRO A 267 12.04 -12.11 8.86
N GLY A 268 12.33 -13.40 8.93
CA GLY A 268 13.70 -13.92 8.77
C GLY A 268 14.58 -13.84 10.03
N ARG A 269 14.17 -13.09 11.05
CA ARG A 269 14.76 -13.08 12.39
C ARG A 269 14.02 -14.01 13.35
N GLY A 270 12.71 -14.06 13.28
CA GLY A 270 11.86 -14.95 14.06
C GLY A 270 11.59 -16.28 13.35
N GLU A 271 10.69 -17.08 13.94
CA GLU A 271 10.49 -18.49 13.56
C GLU A 271 9.49 -18.68 12.40
N MET A 272 8.65 -17.66 12.09
CA MET A 272 7.61 -17.82 11.09
C MET A 272 8.18 -17.97 9.68
N ASN A 273 7.75 -19.02 8.98
CA ASN A 273 8.08 -19.22 7.56
C ASN A 273 7.18 -18.34 6.67
N PHE A 274 7.74 -17.34 6.02
CA PHE A 274 6.98 -16.44 5.14
C PHE A 274 6.75 -17.00 3.71
N VAL A 275 7.30 -18.14 3.32
CA VAL A 275 7.08 -18.72 1.98
C VAL A 275 5.59 -18.86 1.64
N PRO A 276 4.72 -19.49 2.49
CA PRO A 276 3.29 -19.57 2.19
C PRO A 276 2.61 -18.20 2.06
N ILE A 277 3.05 -17.23 2.86
CA ILE A 277 2.47 -15.87 2.91
C ILE A 277 2.79 -15.12 1.61
N VAL A 278 4.06 -15.07 1.19
CA VAL A 278 4.45 -14.37 -0.05
C VAL A 278 3.91 -15.09 -1.29
N THR A 279 3.77 -16.41 -1.26
CA THR A 279 3.09 -17.21 -2.29
C THR A 279 1.63 -16.79 -2.43
N ALA A 280 0.92 -16.59 -1.31
CA ALA A 280 -0.46 -16.12 -1.33
C ALA A 280 -0.57 -14.67 -1.85
N LEU A 281 0.34 -13.78 -1.47
CA LEU A 281 0.41 -12.42 -2.02
C LEU A 281 0.62 -12.43 -3.55
N LYS A 282 1.53 -13.25 -4.04
CA LYS A 282 1.74 -13.46 -5.48
C LYS A 282 0.50 -14.02 -6.16
N LYS A 283 -0.15 -15.04 -5.56
CA LYS A 283 -1.35 -15.68 -6.11
C LYS A 283 -2.50 -14.70 -6.33
N ILE A 284 -2.70 -13.75 -5.43
CA ILE A 284 -3.73 -12.71 -5.58
C ILE A 284 -3.27 -11.53 -6.43
N ASN A 285 -2.06 -11.56 -6.99
CA ASN A 285 -1.41 -10.46 -7.69
C ASN A 285 -1.45 -9.16 -6.86
N TYR A 286 -1.03 -9.27 -5.60
CA TYR A 286 -1.06 -8.16 -4.65
C TYR A 286 -0.30 -6.95 -5.16
N SER A 287 -0.95 -5.80 -5.17
CA SER A 287 -0.39 -4.53 -5.67
C SER A 287 -0.34 -3.43 -4.61
N GLY A 288 -0.78 -3.73 -3.38
CA GLY A 288 -0.70 -2.80 -2.24
C GLY A 288 0.73 -2.59 -1.73
N TRP A 289 0.84 -1.89 -0.61
CA TRP A 289 2.13 -1.63 0.03
C TRP A 289 2.53 -2.75 0.97
N THR A 290 3.80 -3.16 0.94
CA THR A 290 4.44 -4.02 1.92
C THR A 290 5.32 -3.17 2.82
N GLU A 291 5.02 -3.13 4.09
CA GLU A 291 5.75 -2.39 5.11
C GLU A 291 6.46 -3.35 6.05
N VAL A 292 7.77 -3.23 6.18
CA VAL A 292 8.51 -3.91 7.24
C VAL A 292 8.21 -3.20 8.55
N PHE A 293 7.72 -3.94 9.53
CA PHE A 293 7.26 -3.35 10.78
C PHE A 293 7.70 -4.14 12.00
N MET A 294 8.02 -3.44 13.05
CA MET A 294 8.06 -3.88 14.45
C MET A 294 8.06 -2.65 15.35
N HIS A 295 7.81 -2.84 16.62
CA HIS A 295 8.07 -1.79 17.59
C HIS A 295 8.71 -2.32 18.88
N PRO A 296 9.65 -1.55 19.45
CA PRO A 296 10.32 -1.88 20.70
C PRO A 296 9.48 -1.45 21.92
N VAL A 297 9.99 -1.74 23.08
CA VAL A 297 9.52 -1.17 24.37
C VAL A 297 10.64 -0.32 24.97
N PRO A 298 10.35 0.94 25.36
CA PRO A 298 9.12 1.70 25.14
C PRO A 298 8.89 2.01 23.65
N ARG A 299 7.65 2.34 23.27
CA ARG A 299 7.33 2.84 21.93
C ARG A 299 7.95 4.22 21.69
N GLY A 300 8.14 4.58 20.44
CA GLY A 300 8.71 5.87 20.06
C GLY A 300 10.24 5.94 20.14
N ILE A 301 10.93 4.85 20.56
CA ILE A 301 12.38 4.72 20.33
C ILE A 301 12.63 4.02 18.99
N PRO A 302 13.76 4.30 18.31
CA PRO A 302 14.09 3.58 17.09
C PRO A 302 14.44 2.11 17.39
N ILE A 303 14.21 1.23 16.42
CA ILE A 303 14.52 -0.20 16.58
C ILE A 303 16.04 -0.46 16.66
N MET A 304 16.87 0.38 16.07
CA MET A 304 18.34 0.37 16.12
C MET A 304 18.85 1.77 16.45
N PRO A 305 20.09 1.91 16.95
CA PRO A 305 20.63 3.19 17.41
C PRO A 305 20.72 4.28 16.35
N THR A 306 20.99 3.92 15.09
CA THR A 306 21.13 4.89 13.98
C THR A 306 20.13 4.61 12.87
N ALA A 307 19.77 5.62 12.07
CA ALA A 307 18.87 5.49 10.94
C ALA A 307 19.39 4.47 9.91
N ALA A 308 20.69 4.48 9.63
CA ALA A 308 21.31 3.51 8.72
C ALA A 308 21.22 2.05 9.22
N GLU A 309 21.33 1.82 10.53
CA GLU A 309 21.15 0.49 11.10
C GLU A 309 19.69 0.03 11.02
N VAL A 310 18.71 0.93 11.25
CA VAL A 310 17.29 0.65 11.02
C VAL A 310 17.07 0.23 9.57
N THR A 311 17.60 0.98 8.63
CA THR A 311 17.54 0.68 7.18
C THR A 311 18.18 -0.67 6.85
N SER A 312 19.28 -1.01 7.49
CA SER A 312 19.93 -2.31 7.32
C SER A 312 19.01 -3.47 7.73
N GLU A 313 18.29 -3.35 8.86
CA GLU A 313 17.31 -4.35 9.29
C GLU A 313 16.14 -4.45 8.29
N ILE A 314 15.60 -3.33 7.81
CA ILE A 314 14.56 -3.31 6.78
C ILE A 314 15.03 -4.05 5.52
N ASN A 315 16.23 -3.78 5.04
CA ASN A 315 16.81 -4.44 3.88
C ASN A 315 17.04 -5.94 4.11
N GLY A 316 17.44 -6.34 5.32
CA GLY A 316 17.53 -7.75 5.71
C GLY A 316 16.20 -8.49 5.56
N VAL A 317 15.10 -7.89 6.02
CA VAL A 317 13.75 -8.44 5.85
C VAL A 317 13.34 -8.48 4.38
N ARG A 318 13.57 -7.42 3.62
CA ARG A 318 13.26 -7.39 2.18
C ARG A 318 13.97 -8.52 1.44
N ASN A 319 15.27 -8.67 1.64
CA ASN A 319 16.04 -9.76 1.04
C ASN A 319 15.48 -11.14 1.41
N TYR A 320 15.06 -11.33 2.65
CA TYR A 320 14.44 -12.57 3.09
C TYR A 320 13.10 -12.82 2.36
N LEU A 321 12.23 -11.82 2.23
CA LEU A 321 10.94 -11.96 1.53
C LEU A 321 11.13 -12.25 0.04
N GLU A 322 12.09 -11.60 -0.63
CA GLU A 322 12.45 -11.88 -2.03
C GLU A 322 13.01 -13.31 -2.21
N LEU A 323 13.83 -13.77 -1.24
CA LEU A 323 14.29 -15.16 -1.21
C LEU A 323 13.12 -16.15 -1.02
N CYS A 324 12.11 -15.80 -0.22
CA CYS A 324 10.90 -16.62 -0.08
C CYS A 324 10.12 -16.72 -1.40
N LEU A 325 10.03 -15.62 -2.17
CA LEU A 325 9.40 -15.60 -3.50
C LEU A 325 10.15 -16.47 -4.51
N SER A 326 11.49 -16.45 -4.51
CA SER A 326 12.31 -17.26 -5.42
C SER A 326 12.19 -18.75 -5.13
N ARG A 327 12.14 -19.18 -3.86
CA ARG A 327 11.99 -20.57 -3.46
C ARG A 327 10.66 -21.20 -3.88
N GLU A 328 9.63 -20.41 -4.09
CA GLU A 328 8.36 -20.89 -4.62
C GLU A 328 8.47 -21.23 -6.11
N ILE A 329 9.24 -20.46 -6.88
CA ILE A 329 9.44 -20.71 -8.32
C ILE A 329 10.09 -22.07 -8.56
N GLU A 330 11.02 -22.49 -7.70
CA GLU A 330 11.70 -23.79 -7.80
C GLU A 330 10.81 -25.00 -7.48
N ARG A 331 9.68 -24.81 -6.79
CA ARG A 331 8.77 -25.89 -6.37
C ARG A 331 7.56 -26.08 -7.28
N THR A 332 7.35 -25.22 -8.25
CA THR A 332 6.26 -25.37 -9.23
C THR A 332 6.80 -26.16 -10.42
N PRO A 333 6.43 -27.46 -10.61
CA PRO A 333 6.80 -28.21 -11.82
C PRO A 333 6.18 -27.53 -13.04
N ALA A 334 6.91 -27.45 -14.13
CA ALA A 334 6.46 -26.95 -15.41
C ALA A 334 5.34 -27.82 -16.01
#